data_e7ec193f67040a82a6ffb681a0b3f116
#
_entry.id   e7ec193f67040a82a6ffb681a0b3f116
#
_cell.length_a   1.000
_cell.length_b   1.000
_cell.length_c   1.000
_cell.angle_alpha   90.00
_cell.angle_beta   90.00
_cell.angle_gamma   90.00
#
_symmetry.space_group_name_H-M   'P 1'
#
loop_
_entity.id
_entity.type
_entity.pdbx_description
1 polymer ?
#
loop_
_entity_poly.entity_id
_entity_poly.type
_entity_poly.pdbx_seq_one_letter_code
_entity_poly.pdbx_strand_id
1 'polypeptide(L)'
;RESSPTSREHAYLVAETFGVALEEVDITPMVEGYAALTPDLTPHRKGNVMARARMIVLFDKSEAYRALPLGTGNKTERLFGYFTWHGDDTPPVNPLGDLYKTQVWRLAEHLGVPEEVVRKPPTADLIPGQTDEADLGLRYLRADVILEHYLKGYSDQYILGLGFTEEELRRVKERVNRTHWKRALPTVALLSSTAIGEFYLRPLDYRP
;
A
#
# COMPACT_ATOMS: atom_id res chain seq x y z
N ARG A 1 18.72 -2.40 -7.19
CA ARG A 1 19.12 -1.85 -8.54
C ARG A 1 17.91 -1.44 -9.37
N GLU A 2 16.71 -1.88 -9.04
CA GLU A 2 15.48 -1.54 -9.79
C GLU A 2 14.81 -0.28 -9.26
N SER A 3 14.92 -0.01 -7.95
CA SER A 3 14.42 1.24 -7.36
C SER A 3 15.22 2.44 -7.85
N SER A 4 14.54 3.58 -8.02
CA SER A 4 15.20 4.79 -8.52
C SER A 4 16.21 5.33 -7.49
N PRO A 5 17.36 5.88 -7.93
CA PRO A 5 18.31 6.56 -7.03
C PRO A 5 17.63 7.64 -6.19
N THR A 6 16.68 8.37 -6.77
CA THR A 6 15.91 9.42 -6.09
C THR A 6 15.12 8.89 -4.88
N SER A 7 14.62 7.65 -4.91
CA SER A 7 13.92 7.07 -3.75
C SER A 7 14.84 6.90 -2.55
N ARG A 8 16.11 6.54 -2.80
CA ARG A 8 17.13 6.44 -1.76
C ARG A 8 17.49 7.82 -1.21
N GLU A 9 17.77 8.79 -2.09
CA GLU A 9 18.07 10.18 -1.72
C GLU A 9 16.97 10.79 -0.85
N HIS A 10 15.71 10.61 -1.26
CA HIS A 10 14.54 11.08 -0.49
C HIS A 10 14.43 10.41 0.88
N ALA A 11 14.78 9.13 1.01
CA ALA A 11 14.78 8.46 2.31
C ALA A 11 15.81 9.09 3.27
N TYR A 12 17.01 9.39 2.79
CA TYR A 12 18.03 10.10 3.58
C TYR A 12 17.58 11.52 3.93
N LEU A 13 17.04 12.26 2.97
CA LEU A 13 16.53 13.62 3.19
C LEU A 13 15.45 13.67 4.28
N VAL A 14 14.49 12.74 4.24
CA VAL A 14 13.44 12.65 5.26
C VAL A 14 14.03 12.27 6.61
N ALA A 15 14.93 11.30 6.65
CA ALA A 15 15.59 10.88 7.89
C ALA A 15 16.36 12.03 8.54
N GLU A 16 17.09 12.81 7.76
CA GLU A 16 17.81 14.01 8.22
C GLU A 16 16.84 15.10 8.70
N THR A 17 15.79 15.39 7.93
CA THR A 17 14.80 16.43 8.24
C THR A 17 14.13 16.20 9.60
N PHE A 18 13.82 14.93 9.91
CA PHE A 18 13.11 14.58 11.14
C PHE A 18 14.03 14.01 12.24
N GLY A 19 15.33 13.95 12.01
CA GLY A 19 16.30 13.45 13.00
C GLY A 19 16.06 11.97 13.36
N VAL A 20 15.59 11.14 12.42
CA VAL A 20 15.37 9.71 12.64
C VAL A 20 16.53 8.87 12.09
N ALA A 21 16.85 7.78 12.78
CA ALA A 21 17.87 6.84 12.31
C ALA A 21 17.38 6.12 11.05
N LEU A 22 18.28 5.96 10.08
CA LEU A 22 18.03 5.22 8.85
C LEU A 22 19.00 4.04 8.76
N GLU A 23 18.48 2.87 8.52
CA GLU A 23 19.26 1.68 8.17
C GLU A 23 18.90 1.26 6.73
N GLU A 24 19.93 1.03 5.93
CA GLU A 24 19.77 0.57 4.54
C GLU A 24 20.14 -0.92 4.44
N VAL A 25 19.25 -1.70 3.87
CA VAL A 25 19.48 -3.13 3.59
C VAL A 25 19.28 -3.39 2.10
N ASP A 26 20.32 -3.87 1.42
CA ASP A 26 20.24 -4.25 0.01
C ASP A 26 19.58 -5.62 -0.14
N ILE A 27 18.37 -5.64 -0.72
CA ILE A 27 17.61 -6.86 -1.01
C ILE A 27 17.98 -7.51 -2.36
N THR A 28 18.88 -6.89 -3.13
CA THR A 28 19.27 -7.40 -4.47
C THR A 28 19.68 -8.86 -4.46
N PRO A 29 20.51 -9.36 -3.52
CA PRO A 29 20.90 -10.77 -3.49
C PRO A 29 19.72 -11.73 -3.32
N MET A 30 18.70 -11.34 -2.52
CA MET A 30 17.49 -12.15 -2.32
C MET A 30 16.67 -12.25 -3.61
N VAL A 31 16.49 -11.11 -4.29
CA VAL A 31 15.68 -11.01 -5.52
C VAL A 31 16.39 -11.72 -6.69
N GLU A 32 17.67 -11.49 -6.85
CA GLU A 32 18.47 -12.13 -7.92
C GLU A 32 18.60 -13.64 -7.70
N GLY A 33 18.77 -14.09 -6.44
CA GLY A 33 18.77 -15.51 -6.11
C GLY A 33 17.46 -16.21 -6.51
N TYR A 34 16.32 -15.58 -6.24
CA TYR A 34 15.03 -16.10 -6.72
C TYR A 34 14.89 -16.05 -8.24
N ALA A 35 15.31 -14.94 -8.87
CA ALA A 35 15.24 -14.78 -10.31
C ALA A 35 16.07 -15.83 -11.07
N ALA A 36 17.20 -16.23 -10.53
CA ALA A 36 18.04 -17.30 -11.10
C ALA A 36 17.33 -18.67 -11.14
N LEU A 37 16.37 -18.89 -10.22
CA LEU A 37 15.55 -20.11 -10.17
C LEU A 37 14.30 -20.03 -11.07
N THR A 38 14.02 -18.85 -11.65
CA THR A 38 12.76 -18.57 -12.38
C THR A 38 13.07 -17.83 -13.68
N PRO A 39 13.54 -18.50 -14.74
CA PRO A 39 13.95 -17.86 -15.99
C PRO A 39 12.85 -17.09 -16.72
N ASP A 40 11.58 -17.41 -16.45
CA ASP A 40 10.38 -16.76 -17.01
C ASP A 40 9.79 -15.67 -16.11
N LEU A 41 10.57 -15.15 -15.16
CA LEU A 41 10.12 -14.12 -14.21
C LEU A 41 9.83 -12.79 -14.92
N THR A 42 8.54 -12.47 -15.05
CA THR A 42 8.12 -11.20 -15.65
C THR A 42 8.44 -10.00 -14.75
N PRO A 43 8.58 -8.77 -15.28
CA PRO A 43 8.82 -7.57 -14.47
C PRO A 43 7.80 -7.39 -13.33
N HIS A 44 6.52 -7.63 -13.60
CA HIS A 44 5.46 -7.54 -12.57
C HIS A 44 5.64 -8.59 -11.47
N ARG A 45 5.95 -9.84 -11.81
CA ARG A 45 6.25 -10.89 -10.83
C ARG A 45 7.49 -10.55 -10.02
N LYS A 46 8.55 -10.02 -10.66
CA LYS A 46 9.77 -9.56 -9.99
C LYS A 46 9.47 -8.44 -9.00
N GLY A 47 8.65 -7.45 -9.35
CA GLY A 47 8.18 -6.40 -8.45
C GLY A 47 7.51 -6.97 -7.19
N ASN A 48 6.64 -7.96 -7.34
CA ASN A 48 6.02 -8.64 -6.20
C ASN A 48 7.03 -9.40 -5.33
N VAL A 49 8.07 -9.99 -5.92
CA VAL A 49 9.19 -10.61 -5.18
C VAL A 49 9.94 -9.55 -4.38
N MET A 50 10.23 -8.39 -4.98
CA MET A 50 10.90 -7.27 -4.30
C MET A 50 10.10 -6.76 -3.10
N ALA A 51 8.79 -6.58 -3.24
CA ALA A 51 7.93 -6.15 -2.13
C ALA A 51 7.94 -7.17 -0.97
N ARG A 52 7.91 -8.47 -1.28
CA ARG A 52 7.99 -9.54 -0.26
C ARG A 52 9.38 -9.68 0.36
N ALA A 53 10.44 -9.45 -0.40
CA ALA A 53 11.80 -9.40 0.15
C ALA A 53 11.96 -8.24 1.17
N ARG A 54 11.37 -7.06 0.88
CA ARG A 54 11.30 -5.95 1.84
C ARG A 54 10.53 -6.35 3.10
N MET A 55 9.41 -7.05 2.95
CA MET A 55 8.65 -7.57 4.09
C MET A 55 9.49 -8.50 4.97
N ILE A 56 10.24 -9.42 4.38
CA ILE A 56 11.13 -10.33 5.15
C ILE A 56 12.11 -9.51 6.00
N VAL A 57 12.77 -8.50 5.41
CA VAL A 57 13.71 -7.64 6.13
C VAL A 57 13.01 -6.88 7.27
N LEU A 58 11.82 -6.32 7.03
CA LEU A 58 11.07 -5.59 8.04
C LEU A 58 10.71 -6.46 9.25
N PHE A 59 10.27 -7.70 9.02
CA PHE A 59 9.91 -8.60 10.11
C PHE A 59 11.13 -9.17 10.84
N ASP A 60 12.24 -9.43 10.16
CA ASP A 60 13.51 -9.78 10.81
C ASP A 60 13.99 -8.64 11.73
N LYS A 61 13.99 -7.39 11.23
CA LYS A 61 14.34 -6.22 12.03
C LYS A 61 13.36 -5.96 13.18
N SER A 62 12.09 -6.22 12.99
CA SER A 62 11.06 -6.14 14.03
C SER A 62 11.43 -7.00 15.23
N GLU A 63 11.82 -8.24 15.01
CA GLU A 63 12.30 -9.13 16.07
C GLU A 63 13.60 -8.61 16.72
N ALA A 64 14.59 -8.23 15.90
CA ALA A 64 15.88 -7.72 16.39
C ALA A 64 15.72 -6.46 17.27
N TYR A 65 14.78 -5.58 16.93
CA TYR A 65 14.51 -4.35 17.69
C TYR A 65 13.44 -4.51 18.76
N ARG A 66 12.80 -5.68 18.88
CA ARG A 66 11.63 -5.92 19.76
C ARG A 66 10.54 -4.87 19.55
N ALA A 67 10.23 -4.58 18.30
CA ALA A 67 9.30 -3.55 17.86
C ALA A 67 8.33 -4.09 16.81
N LEU A 68 7.23 -3.40 16.58
CA LEU A 68 6.30 -3.73 15.50
C LEU A 68 6.63 -2.87 14.26
N PRO A 69 6.63 -3.45 13.07
CA PRO A 69 6.75 -2.68 11.85
C PRO A 69 5.51 -1.82 11.61
N LEU A 70 5.70 -0.59 11.16
CA LEU A 70 4.62 0.30 10.75
C LEU A 70 4.38 0.18 9.24
N GLY A 71 3.11 0.05 8.87
CA GLY A 71 2.67 0.13 7.50
C GLY A 71 2.53 1.57 7.03
N THR A 72 2.74 1.76 5.74
CA THR A 72 2.65 3.08 5.08
C THR A 72 1.55 3.14 4.02
N GLY A 73 0.77 2.06 3.85
CA GLY A 73 -0.35 2.01 2.93
C GLY A 73 -1.48 2.94 3.37
N ASN A 74 -2.08 3.64 2.43
CA ASN A 74 -3.20 4.53 2.67
C ASN A 74 -4.55 3.90 2.28
N LYS A 75 -5.65 4.57 2.61
CA LYS A 75 -7.02 4.11 2.34
C LYS A 75 -7.29 3.89 0.85
N THR A 76 -6.82 4.79 0.00
CA THR A 76 -7.02 4.68 -1.45
C THR A 76 -6.32 3.45 -2.02
N GLU A 77 -5.05 3.26 -1.70
CA GLU A 77 -4.28 2.08 -2.10
C GLU A 77 -4.94 0.79 -1.60
N ARG A 78 -5.39 0.78 -0.35
CA ARG A 78 -6.08 -0.37 0.23
C ARG A 78 -7.41 -0.69 -0.46
N LEU A 79 -8.23 0.32 -0.76
CA LEU A 79 -9.50 0.14 -1.48
C LEU A 79 -9.29 -0.35 -2.90
N PHE A 80 -8.28 0.14 -3.59
CA PHE A 80 -7.93 -0.30 -4.93
C PHE A 80 -7.17 -1.63 -4.98
N GLY A 81 -6.80 -2.20 -3.82
CA GLY A 81 -5.92 -3.36 -3.76
C GLY A 81 -4.57 -3.09 -4.42
N TYR A 82 -4.13 -1.83 -4.43
CA TYR A 82 -2.88 -1.38 -5.02
C TYR A 82 -1.74 -1.54 -4.02
N PHE A 83 -1.46 -2.79 -3.73
CA PHE A 83 -0.39 -3.27 -2.87
C PHE A 83 -0.06 -4.73 -3.24
N THR A 84 1.11 -5.18 -2.87
CA THR A 84 1.48 -6.60 -3.00
C THR A 84 0.97 -7.36 -1.78
N TRP A 85 0.03 -8.28 -2.01
CA TRP A 85 -0.52 -9.14 -0.97
C TRP A 85 0.59 -9.97 -0.32
N HIS A 86 0.62 -10.01 1.02
CA HIS A 86 1.72 -10.56 1.82
C HIS A 86 3.08 -9.91 1.53
N GLY A 87 3.08 -8.64 1.17
CA GLY A 87 4.26 -7.81 0.99
C GLY A 87 4.13 -6.56 1.85
N ASP A 88 3.85 -5.43 1.21
CA ASP A 88 3.73 -4.13 1.86
C ASP A 88 2.43 -3.93 2.67
N ASP A 89 1.47 -4.87 2.60
CA ASP A 89 0.23 -4.86 3.40
C ASP A 89 0.33 -5.60 4.74
N THR A 90 1.47 -6.21 5.04
CA THR A 90 1.64 -7.08 6.22
C THR A 90 1.89 -6.37 7.55
N PRO A 91 2.43 -5.15 7.66
CA PRO A 91 2.64 -4.52 8.95
C PRO A 91 1.34 -4.46 9.78
N PRO A 92 1.38 -4.86 11.06
CA PRO A 92 0.19 -4.98 11.91
C PRO A 92 -0.38 -3.63 12.34
N VAL A 93 0.41 -2.56 12.25
CA VAL A 93 -0.01 -1.20 12.59
C VAL A 93 0.16 -0.31 11.37
N ASN A 94 -0.92 0.31 10.92
CA ASN A 94 -0.91 1.21 9.77
C ASN A 94 -1.56 2.56 10.09
N PRO A 95 -0.79 3.57 10.53
CA PRO A 95 -1.31 4.88 10.94
C PRO A 95 -1.99 5.65 9.81
N LEU A 96 -1.64 5.40 8.56
CA LEU A 96 -2.20 6.07 7.38
C LEU A 96 -3.42 5.34 6.79
N GLY A 97 -3.79 4.19 7.35
CA GLY A 97 -4.76 3.27 6.76
C GLY A 97 -6.17 3.83 6.55
N ASP A 98 -6.57 4.87 7.27
CA ASP A 98 -7.86 5.55 7.09
C ASP A 98 -7.76 6.90 6.38
N LEU A 99 -6.58 7.30 5.91
CA LEU A 99 -6.39 8.52 5.13
C LEU A 99 -6.40 8.21 3.63
N TYR A 100 -7.13 9.01 2.86
CA TYR A 100 -7.01 9.00 1.40
C TYR A 100 -5.63 9.50 0.96
N LYS A 101 -5.19 9.13 -0.23
CA LYS A 101 -3.88 9.59 -0.78
C LYS A 101 -3.74 11.11 -0.76
N THR A 102 -4.78 11.81 -1.13
CA THR A 102 -4.80 13.28 -1.11
C THR A 102 -4.71 13.87 0.30
N GLN A 103 -5.24 13.17 1.29
CA GLN A 103 -5.09 13.55 2.70
C GLN A 103 -3.68 13.28 3.21
N VAL A 104 -3.03 12.19 2.76
CA VAL A 104 -1.63 11.91 3.08
C VAL A 104 -0.72 13.01 2.56
N TRP A 105 -0.93 13.53 1.35
CA TRP A 105 -0.18 14.68 0.83
C TRP A 105 -0.34 15.91 1.72
N ARG A 106 -1.59 16.24 2.11
CA ARG A 106 -1.86 17.38 2.99
C ARG A 106 -1.23 17.23 4.37
N LEU A 107 -1.25 16.02 4.91
CA LEU A 107 -0.59 15.71 6.18
C LEU A 107 0.93 15.86 6.05
N ALA A 108 1.53 15.38 4.97
CA ALA A 108 2.95 15.52 4.70
C ALA A 108 3.38 17.00 4.60
N GLU A 109 2.62 17.82 3.87
CA GLU A 109 2.82 19.28 3.81
C GLU A 109 2.75 19.91 5.22
N HIS A 110 1.71 19.55 5.99
CA HIS A 110 1.51 20.08 7.35
C HIS A 110 2.64 19.72 8.32
N LEU A 111 3.19 18.52 8.20
CA LEU A 111 4.31 18.04 9.02
C LEU A 111 5.68 18.57 8.58
N GLY A 112 5.75 19.29 7.47
CA GLY A 112 7.01 19.84 6.97
C GLY A 112 7.89 18.84 6.24
N VAL A 113 7.29 17.82 5.63
CA VAL A 113 8.01 16.91 4.72
C VAL A 113 8.59 17.74 3.56
N PRO A 114 9.85 17.54 3.15
CA PRO A 114 10.46 18.28 2.05
C PRO A 114 9.59 18.29 0.79
N GLU A 115 9.46 19.45 0.17
CA GLU A 115 8.56 19.70 -0.97
C GLU A 115 8.83 18.75 -2.13
N GLU A 116 10.08 18.43 -2.40
CA GLU A 116 10.47 17.51 -3.48
C GLU A 116 9.97 16.07 -3.24
N VAL A 117 9.81 15.66 -1.97
CA VAL A 117 9.21 14.37 -1.60
C VAL A 117 7.70 14.41 -1.78
N VAL A 118 7.05 15.49 -1.32
CA VAL A 118 5.59 15.67 -1.42
C VAL A 118 5.15 15.75 -2.87
N ARG A 119 5.90 16.46 -3.71
CA ARG A 119 5.57 16.67 -5.13
C ARG A 119 6.02 15.55 -6.07
N LYS A 120 6.80 14.59 -5.56
CA LYS A 120 7.20 13.43 -6.36
C LYS A 120 5.95 12.69 -6.86
N PRO A 121 5.85 12.38 -8.17
CA PRO A 121 4.78 11.53 -8.67
C PRO A 121 4.74 10.20 -7.91
N PRO A 122 3.56 9.78 -7.40
CA PRO A 122 3.45 8.53 -6.66
C PRO A 122 3.85 7.34 -7.54
N THR A 123 4.65 6.46 -6.98
CA THR A 123 5.10 5.24 -7.65
C THR A 123 5.40 4.15 -6.65
N ALA A 124 5.06 2.90 -7.00
CA ALA A 124 5.49 1.73 -6.24
C ALA A 124 7.00 1.48 -6.38
N ASP A 125 7.66 2.10 -7.36
CA ASP A 125 9.10 2.01 -7.63
C ASP A 125 9.59 0.54 -7.76
N LEU A 126 8.77 -0.29 -8.38
CA LEU A 126 9.04 -1.71 -8.61
C LEU A 126 9.44 -1.99 -10.07
N ILE A 127 9.03 -1.12 -10.98
CA ILE A 127 9.31 -1.21 -12.42
C ILE A 127 9.78 0.18 -12.88
N PRO A 128 10.85 0.28 -13.67
CA PRO A 128 11.33 1.57 -14.19
C PRO A 128 10.23 2.34 -14.94
N GLY A 129 10.06 3.63 -14.60
CA GLY A 129 9.05 4.50 -15.21
C GLY A 129 7.61 4.30 -14.75
N GLN A 130 7.39 3.43 -13.77
CA GLN A 130 6.06 3.19 -13.18
C GLN A 130 5.55 4.45 -12.46
N THR A 131 4.25 4.75 -12.65
CA THR A 131 3.52 5.71 -11.82
C THR A 131 2.17 5.13 -11.43
N ASP A 132 1.74 5.40 -10.20
CA ASP A 132 0.48 4.89 -9.68
C ASP A 132 -0.71 5.32 -10.53
N GLU A 133 -0.77 6.61 -10.92
CA GLU A 133 -1.88 7.16 -11.70
C GLU A 133 -1.97 6.57 -13.11
N ALA A 134 -0.83 6.18 -13.72
CA ALA A 134 -0.82 5.45 -14.98
C ALA A 134 -1.36 4.02 -14.80
N ASP A 135 -0.93 3.32 -13.76
CA ASP A 135 -1.40 1.96 -13.44
C ASP A 135 -2.90 1.93 -13.07
N LEU A 136 -3.36 2.96 -12.37
CA LEU A 136 -4.76 3.11 -11.97
C LEU A 136 -5.63 3.61 -13.13
N GLY A 137 -5.03 4.34 -14.07
CA GLY A 137 -5.72 5.03 -15.16
C GLY A 137 -6.64 6.15 -14.66
N LEU A 138 -6.37 6.69 -13.47
CA LEU A 138 -7.17 7.74 -12.82
C LEU A 138 -6.28 8.51 -11.84
N ARG A 139 -6.41 9.84 -11.82
CA ARG A 139 -5.69 10.68 -10.86
C ARG A 139 -6.27 10.54 -9.44
N TYR A 140 -5.41 10.52 -8.45
CA TYR A 140 -5.80 10.39 -7.05
C TYR A 140 -6.80 11.47 -6.58
N LEU A 141 -6.64 12.72 -7.05
CA LEU A 141 -7.57 13.81 -6.73
C LEU A 141 -9.02 13.51 -7.13
N ARG A 142 -9.22 12.76 -8.20
CA ARG A 142 -10.57 12.36 -8.66
C ARG A 142 -11.00 11.05 -8.00
N ALA A 143 -10.08 10.11 -7.91
CA ALA A 143 -10.31 8.80 -7.30
C ALA A 143 -10.84 8.90 -5.86
N ASP A 144 -10.19 9.72 -5.03
CA ASP A 144 -10.52 9.84 -3.61
C ASP A 144 -11.92 10.44 -3.40
N VAL A 145 -12.30 11.40 -4.22
CA VAL A 145 -13.66 11.99 -4.15
C VAL A 145 -14.73 10.97 -4.55
N ILE A 146 -14.49 10.21 -5.64
CA ILE A 146 -15.41 9.15 -6.05
C ILE A 146 -15.51 8.06 -4.97
N LEU A 147 -14.37 7.62 -4.42
CA LEU A 147 -14.32 6.61 -3.36
C LEU A 147 -15.10 7.04 -2.12
N GLU A 148 -14.93 8.29 -1.68
CA GLU A 148 -15.62 8.84 -0.51
C GLU A 148 -17.14 8.79 -0.70
N HIS A 149 -17.64 9.21 -1.85
CA HIS A 149 -19.07 9.20 -2.13
C HIS A 149 -19.61 7.77 -2.34
N TYR A 150 -18.84 6.92 -3.01
CA TYR A 150 -19.19 5.52 -3.21
C TYR A 150 -19.32 4.76 -1.88
N LEU A 151 -18.36 4.94 -0.98
CA LEU A 151 -18.38 4.29 0.35
C LEU A 151 -19.51 4.81 1.25
N LYS A 152 -19.91 6.06 1.09
CA LYS A 152 -21.07 6.64 1.79
C LYS A 152 -22.42 6.22 1.20
N GLY A 153 -22.43 5.46 0.11
CA GLY A 153 -23.65 4.95 -0.52
C GLY A 153 -24.39 5.96 -1.36
N TYR A 154 -23.74 7.03 -1.83
CA TYR A 154 -24.35 7.95 -2.79
C TYR A 154 -24.63 7.25 -4.11
N SER A 155 -25.72 7.63 -4.78
CA SER A 155 -26.10 7.07 -6.06
C SER A 155 -25.08 7.44 -7.16
N ASP A 156 -24.99 6.58 -8.18
CA ASP A 156 -24.15 6.84 -9.35
C ASP A 156 -24.53 8.17 -10.02
N GLN A 157 -25.84 8.45 -10.12
CA GLN A 157 -26.34 9.70 -10.68
C GLN A 157 -25.85 10.92 -9.89
N TYR A 158 -25.82 10.84 -8.57
CA TYR A 158 -25.27 11.91 -7.73
C TYR A 158 -23.79 12.13 -8.00
N ILE A 159 -23.00 11.03 -8.03
CA ILE A 159 -21.55 11.14 -8.26
C ILE A 159 -21.24 11.70 -9.64
N LEU A 160 -21.97 11.27 -10.67
CA LEU A 160 -21.85 11.82 -12.03
C LEU A 160 -22.24 13.30 -12.08
N GLY A 161 -23.24 13.74 -11.29
CA GLY A 161 -23.64 15.12 -11.13
C GLY A 161 -22.56 16.03 -10.54
N LEU A 162 -21.54 15.48 -9.87
CA LEU A 162 -20.36 16.20 -9.40
C LEU A 162 -19.31 16.49 -10.50
N GLY A 163 -19.56 16.06 -11.74
CA GLY A 163 -18.66 16.27 -12.88
C GLY A 163 -17.63 15.14 -13.10
N PHE A 164 -17.92 13.95 -12.59
CA PHE A 164 -17.17 12.73 -12.93
C PHE A 164 -17.79 12.06 -14.15
N THR A 165 -16.97 11.33 -14.90
CA THR A 165 -17.42 10.54 -16.04
C THR A 165 -17.88 9.15 -15.61
N GLU A 166 -18.76 8.52 -16.43
CA GLU A 166 -19.16 7.13 -16.22
C GLU A 166 -17.96 6.18 -16.18
N GLU A 167 -16.96 6.44 -17.01
CA GLU A 167 -15.74 5.64 -17.08
C GLU A 167 -14.93 5.72 -15.78
N GLU A 168 -14.77 6.91 -15.21
CA GLU A 168 -14.07 7.10 -13.93
C GLU A 168 -14.80 6.37 -12.80
N LEU A 169 -16.11 6.55 -12.71
CA LEU A 169 -16.94 5.88 -11.71
C LEU A 169 -16.90 4.35 -11.86
N ARG A 170 -17.06 3.85 -13.09
CA ARG A 170 -16.98 2.43 -13.39
C ARG A 170 -15.63 1.85 -12.97
N ARG A 171 -14.55 2.52 -13.35
CA ARG A 171 -13.18 2.11 -13.04
C ARG A 171 -12.92 2.00 -11.53
N VAL A 172 -13.38 2.97 -10.75
CA VAL A 172 -13.29 2.93 -9.29
C VAL A 172 -14.05 1.74 -8.73
N LYS A 173 -15.33 1.58 -9.11
CA LYS A 173 -16.20 0.50 -8.61
C LYS A 173 -15.64 -0.89 -8.96
N GLU A 174 -15.24 -1.09 -10.22
CA GLU A 174 -14.66 -2.36 -10.66
C GLU A 174 -13.40 -2.69 -9.88
N ARG A 175 -12.51 -1.71 -9.68
CA ARG A 175 -11.27 -1.94 -8.96
C ARG A 175 -11.51 -2.32 -7.51
N VAL A 176 -12.37 -1.59 -6.81
CA VAL A 176 -12.76 -1.92 -5.42
C VAL A 176 -13.34 -3.32 -5.33
N ASN A 177 -14.26 -3.68 -6.23
CA ASN A 177 -14.93 -4.97 -6.21
C ASN A 177 -14.01 -6.13 -6.58
N ARG A 178 -13.16 -5.98 -7.60
CA ARG A 178 -12.24 -7.04 -8.04
C ARG A 178 -11.13 -7.35 -7.04
N THR A 179 -10.81 -6.42 -6.15
CA THR A 179 -9.70 -6.54 -5.20
C THR A 179 -10.15 -6.74 -3.76
N HIS A 180 -11.46 -6.90 -3.51
CA HIS A 180 -12.00 -7.01 -2.14
C HIS A 180 -11.36 -8.15 -1.33
N TRP A 181 -11.05 -9.26 -1.98
CA TRP A 181 -10.41 -10.42 -1.37
C TRP A 181 -9.03 -10.12 -0.76
N LYS A 182 -8.31 -9.10 -1.27
CA LYS A 182 -7.03 -8.67 -0.71
C LYS A 182 -7.17 -8.01 0.67
N ARG A 183 -8.37 -7.54 1.01
CA ARG A 183 -8.66 -6.84 2.28
C ARG A 183 -9.27 -7.76 3.34
N ALA A 184 -9.60 -8.98 2.96
CA ALA A 184 -10.13 -9.98 3.86
C ALA A 184 -9.00 -10.79 4.53
N LEU A 185 -9.28 -11.29 5.73
CA LEU A 185 -8.46 -12.31 6.35
C LEU A 185 -8.50 -13.60 5.51
N PRO A 186 -7.53 -14.51 5.68
CA PRO A 186 -7.59 -15.81 5.01
C PRO A 186 -8.93 -16.49 5.25
N THR A 187 -9.56 -16.96 4.17
CA THR A 187 -10.81 -17.71 4.28
C THR A 187 -10.58 -19.04 4.97
N VAL A 188 -11.27 -19.26 6.06
CA VAL A 188 -11.18 -20.51 6.85
C VAL A 188 -12.42 -21.36 6.60
N ALA A 189 -12.22 -22.63 6.29
CA ALA A 189 -13.31 -23.59 6.25
C ALA A 189 -13.82 -23.86 7.68
N LEU A 190 -15.05 -23.46 7.96
CA LEU A 190 -15.66 -23.63 9.27
C LEU A 190 -16.21 -25.06 9.39
N LEU A 191 -15.45 -25.93 10.07
CA LEU A 191 -15.78 -27.36 10.22
C LEU A 191 -16.31 -27.71 11.63
N SER A 192 -16.29 -26.76 12.54
CA SER A 192 -16.75 -26.96 13.93
C SER A 192 -17.35 -25.69 14.51
N SER A 193 -18.07 -25.81 15.61
CA SER A 193 -18.62 -24.67 16.35
C SER A 193 -17.55 -23.82 17.05
N THR A 194 -16.31 -24.28 17.10
CA THR A 194 -15.17 -23.58 17.70
C THR A 194 -14.16 -23.08 16.66
N ALA A 195 -14.52 -23.14 15.39
CA ALA A 195 -13.66 -22.64 14.31
C ALA A 195 -13.37 -21.14 14.48
N ILE A 196 -12.09 -20.78 14.33
CA ILE A 196 -11.65 -19.37 14.35
C ILE A 196 -11.76 -18.82 12.92
N GLY A 197 -12.64 -17.83 12.75
CA GLY A 197 -12.85 -17.15 11.48
C GLY A 197 -12.99 -15.65 11.69
N GLU A 198 -13.46 -14.93 10.67
CA GLU A 198 -13.66 -13.46 10.71
C GLU A 198 -14.55 -13.00 11.87
N PHE A 199 -15.43 -13.86 12.36
CA PHE A 199 -16.37 -13.56 13.45
C PHE A 199 -15.78 -13.71 14.86
N TYR A 200 -14.59 -14.30 14.99
CA TYR A 200 -13.92 -14.49 16.27
C TYR A 200 -12.70 -13.58 16.37
N LEU A 201 -12.94 -12.30 16.51
CA LEU A 201 -11.91 -11.30 16.74
C LEU A 201 -11.98 -10.85 18.20
N ARG A 202 -10.93 -11.16 18.98
CA ARG A 202 -10.81 -10.59 20.32
C ARG A 202 -10.40 -9.13 20.22
N PRO A 203 -10.96 -8.23 21.03
CA PRO A 203 -10.43 -6.88 21.17
C PRO A 203 -8.94 -6.90 21.55
N LEU A 204 -8.17 -5.92 21.08
CA LEU A 204 -6.74 -5.82 21.39
C LEU A 204 -6.45 -5.65 22.88
N ASP A 205 -7.41 -5.10 23.62
CA ASP A 205 -7.35 -4.88 25.07
C ASP A 205 -7.93 -6.04 25.89
N TYR A 206 -8.38 -7.12 25.23
CA TYR A 206 -8.90 -8.29 25.92
C TYR A 206 -7.83 -8.91 26.81
N ARG A 207 -8.11 -8.91 28.11
CA ARG A 207 -7.34 -9.64 29.12
C ARG A 207 -8.21 -10.76 29.68
N PRO A 208 -7.71 -12.02 29.71
CA PRO A 208 -8.46 -13.13 30.36
C PRO A 208 -8.66 -12.90 31.84
#